data_7727a78928e8b1cff16fad394ae004c1
#
_entry.id   7727a78928e8b1cff16fad394ae004c1
#
_cell.length_a   1.000
_cell.length_b   1.000
_cell.length_c   1.000
_cell.angle_alpha   90.00
_cell.angle_beta   90.00
_cell.angle_gamma   90.00
#
_symmetry.space_group_name_H-M   'P 1'
#
loop_
_entity.id
_entity.type
_entity.pdbx_description
1 polymer ?
#
loop_
_entity_poly.entity_id
_entity_poly.type
_entity_poly.pdbx_seq_one_letter_code
_entity_poly.pdbx_strand_id
1 'polypeptide(L)'
;AGKMDVRPFVELGYSPYEKQFDMVTREGGSGFGASHTMEYSFSCFAIAQFAKQLGREADYERLSQLSNGWKKLYDKETRLIRPKDSQGRFLEDFNPLSPWKGFQEGNAIQYTFYVPHHIDELIDLVGPEIFNTRLDSIFMLSQKSIFGGGTEVDAFAGLKTVYNHGNQPNLHISWLFNFSGKPYLSQKWVRAILDEFYGLEGIHGYGYGQDEDQGQLGAWYLSLIHI
;
A
#
# COMPACT_ATOMS: atom_id res chain seq x y z
N ALA A 1 -23.68 3.46 -1.60
CA ALA A 1 -22.73 4.56 -1.72
C ALA A 1 -21.60 4.11 -2.65
N GLY A 2 -21.54 4.69 -3.82
CA GLY A 2 -20.73 4.18 -4.89
C GLY A 2 -19.25 4.48 -4.75
N LYS A 3 -18.50 3.50 -4.28
CA LYS A 3 -17.09 3.43 -4.65
C LYS A 3 -17.02 2.95 -6.11
N MET A 4 -16.04 3.45 -6.86
CA MET A 4 -15.76 3.00 -8.23
C MET A 4 -15.40 1.52 -8.22
N ASP A 5 -15.66 0.83 -9.34
CA ASP A 5 -15.22 -0.53 -9.63
C ASP A 5 -15.47 -1.61 -8.54
N VAL A 6 -16.35 -1.34 -7.58
CA VAL A 6 -16.75 -2.35 -6.56
C VAL A 6 -17.43 -3.57 -7.19
N ARG A 7 -18.25 -3.34 -8.21
CA ARG A 7 -18.95 -4.44 -8.89
C ARG A 7 -17.98 -5.41 -9.54
N PRO A 8 -17.05 -4.98 -10.42
CA PRO A 8 -16.05 -5.90 -10.97
C PRO A 8 -15.14 -6.50 -9.89
N PHE A 9 -14.81 -5.78 -8.81
CA PHE A 9 -14.07 -6.38 -7.70
C PHE A 9 -14.83 -7.56 -7.08
N VAL A 10 -16.13 -7.44 -6.84
CA VAL A 10 -16.94 -8.53 -6.28
C VAL A 10 -17.08 -9.72 -7.25
N GLU A 11 -17.25 -9.45 -8.54
CA GLU A 11 -17.46 -10.46 -9.58
C GLU A 11 -16.16 -11.19 -9.95
N LEU A 12 -15.05 -10.45 -10.11
CA LEU A 12 -13.75 -11.00 -10.55
C LEU A 12 -12.82 -11.32 -9.37
N GLY A 13 -13.09 -10.72 -8.19
CA GLY A 13 -12.23 -10.75 -7.02
C GLY A 13 -11.02 -9.80 -7.12
N TYR A 14 -11.03 -8.89 -8.08
CA TYR A 14 -10.10 -7.76 -8.23
C TYR A 14 -10.73 -6.68 -9.11
N SER A 15 -10.26 -5.44 -8.97
CA SER A 15 -10.65 -4.32 -9.83
C SER A 15 -9.74 -4.30 -11.06
N PRO A 16 -10.29 -4.44 -12.28
CA PRO A 16 -9.47 -4.43 -13.48
C PRO A 16 -8.93 -3.03 -13.79
N TYR A 17 -7.73 -2.99 -14.34
CA TYR A 17 -7.15 -1.77 -14.87
C TYR A 17 -7.80 -1.41 -16.20
N GLU A 18 -8.28 -0.18 -16.30
CA GLU A 18 -8.76 0.42 -17.53
C GLU A 18 -8.13 1.80 -17.72
N LYS A 19 -7.50 2.01 -18.88
CA LYS A 19 -6.85 3.29 -19.19
C LYS A 19 -7.84 4.44 -19.30
N GLN A 20 -9.02 4.14 -19.82
CA GLN A 20 -10.16 5.08 -19.92
C GLN A 20 -11.30 4.50 -19.08
N PHE A 21 -11.72 5.21 -18.08
CA PHE A 21 -12.78 4.79 -17.19
C PHE A 21 -13.75 5.95 -16.94
N ASP A 22 -15.01 5.60 -16.77
CA ASP A 22 -16.06 6.58 -16.55
C ASP A 22 -16.21 6.92 -15.06
N MET A 23 -15.83 8.13 -14.70
CA MET A 23 -15.97 8.65 -13.35
C MET A 23 -17.42 8.92 -12.95
N VAL A 24 -18.33 9.02 -13.91
CA VAL A 24 -19.75 9.35 -13.67
C VAL A 24 -20.55 8.10 -13.36
N THR A 25 -20.52 7.12 -14.26
CA THR A 25 -21.24 5.86 -14.07
C THR A 25 -20.63 4.98 -13.01
N ARG A 26 -19.29 5.08 -12.84
CA ARG A 26 -18.50 4.23 -11.91
C ARG A 26 -18.68 2.73 -12.15
N GLU A 27 -18.99 2.38 -13.39
CA GLU A 27 -19.09 1.01 -13.87
C GLU A 27 -17.77 0.61 -14.56
N GLY A 28 -17.49 -0.69 -14.60
CA GLY A 28 -16.28 -1.22 -15.22
C GLY A 28 -15.05 -1.18 -14.33
N GLY A 29 -13.87 -1.10 -14.94
CA GLY A 29 -12.59 -1.01 -14.27
C GLY A 29 -12.18 0.42 -13.91
N SER A 30 -10.94 0.57 -13.52
CA SER A 30 -10.38 1.85 -13.08
C SER A 30 -8.94 2.00 -13.54
N GLY A 31 -8.52 3.25 -13.79
CA GLY A 31 -7.09 3.59 -13.92
C GLY A 31 -6.25 3.26 -12.69
N PHE A 32 -6.91 2.98 -11.54
CA PHE A 32 -6.31 2.69 -10.24
C PHE A 32 -6.67 1.28 -9.71
N GLY A 33 -7.09 0.38 -10.60
CA GLY A 33 -7.65 -0.91 -10.23
C GLY A 33 -6.80 -1.76 -9.27
N ALA A 34 -5.46 -1.68 -9.36
CA ALA A 34 -4.60 -2.41 -8.44
C ALA A 34 -4.69 -1.84 -7.01
N SER A 35 -4.52 -0.52 -6.81
CA SER A 35 -4.67 0.08 -5.48
C SER A 35 -6.07 -0.10 -4.92
N HIS A 36 -7.13 0.02 -5.74
CA HIS A 36 -8.49 -0.26 -5.30
C HIS A 36 -8.67 -1.73 -4.85
N THR A 37 -8.06 -2.67 -5.55
CA THR A 37 -8.08 -4.09 -5.13
C THR A 37 -7.44 -4.27 -3.76
N MET A 38 -6.31 -3.61 -3.50
CA MET A 38 -5.63 -3.68 -2.21
C MET A 38 -6.52 -3.13 -1.08
N GLU A 39 -7.08 -1.93 -1.29
CA GLU A 39 -7.99 -1.26 -0.35
C GLU A 39 -9.25 -2.08 -0.08
N TYR A 40 -9.87 -2.63 -1.12
CA TYR A 40 -11.09 -3.43 -0.96
C TYR A 40 -10.81 -4.77 -0.27
N SER A 41 -9.65 -5.38 -0.55
CA SER A 41 -9.23 -6.60 0.15
C SER A 41 -9.08 -6.35 1.65
N PHE A 42 -8.42 -5.27 2.05
CA PHE A 42 -8.28 -4.89 3.45
C PHE A 42 -9.63 -4.52 4.08
N SER A 43 -10.46 -3.74 3.41
CA SER A 43 -11.81 -3.38 3.88
C SER A 43 -12.69 -4.63 4.07
N CYS A 44 -12.64 -5.57 3.13
CA CYS A 44 -13.39 -6.83 3.25
C CYS A 44 -12.91 -7.65 4.44
N PHE A 45 -11.60 -7.72 4.71
CA PHE A 45 -11.07 -8.37 5.90
C PHE A 45 -11.63 -7.73 7.18
N ALA A 46 -11.56 -6.41 7.31
CA ALA A 46 -12.05 -5.70 8.49
C ALA A 46 -13.54 -5.95 8.73
N ILE A 47 -14.37 -5.86 7.68
CA ILE A 47 -15.81 -6.12 7.78
C ILE A 47 -16.09 -7.61 8.08
N ALA A 48 -15.29 -8.53 7.55
CA ALA A 48 -15.40 -9.96 7.86
C ALA A 48 -15.21 -10.21 9.36
N GLN A 49 -14.18 -9.60 9.98
CA GLN A 49 -13.98 -9.73 11.44
C GLN A 49 -15.20 -9.22 12.23
N PHE A 50 -15.78 -8.12 11.78
CA PHE A 50 -16.99 -7.57 12.41
C PHE A 50 -18.20 -8.50 12.22
N ALA A 51 -18.40 -9.04 11.01
CA ALA A 51 -19.46 -10.03 10.73
C ALA A 51 -19.33 -11.27 11.63
N LYS A 52 -18.10 -11.77 11.81
CA LYS A 52 -17.80 -12.89 12.71
C LYS A 52 -18.23 -12.60 14.15
N GLN A 53 -17.90 -11.42 14.68
CA GLN A 53 -18.30 -11.03 16.04
C GLN A 53 -19.81 -10.91 16.21
N LEU A 54 -20.55 -10.61 15.15
CA LEU A 54 -22.01 -10.56 15.12
C LEU A 54 -22.67 -11.91 14.85
N GLY A 55 -21.91 -12.99 14.70
CA GLY A 55 -22.44 -14.32 14.36
C GLY A 55 -23.00 -14.44 12.93
N ARG A 56 -22.60 -13.55 12.02
CA ARG A 56 -23.04 -13.51 10.62
C ARG A 56 -22.11 -14.34 9.73
N GLU A 57 -22.18 -15.66 9.88
CA GLU A 57 -21.22 -16.59 9.28
C GLU A 57 -21.15 -16.49 7.74
N ALA A 58 -22.28 -16.42 7.04
CA ALA A 58 -22.29 -16.30 5.58
C ALA A 58 -21.62 -15.00 5.08
N ASP A 59 -21.80 -13.90 5.80
CA ASP A 59 -21.13 -12.62 5.49
C ASP A 59 -19.63 -12.72 5.79
N TYR A 60 -19.27 -13.37 6.90
CA TYR A 60 -17.87 -13.62 7.25
C TYR A 60 -17.14 -14.44 6.16
N GLU A 61 -17.70 -15.55 5.74
CA GLU A 61 -17.11 -16.40 4.71
C GLU A 61 -16.94 -15.66 3.39
N ARG A 62 -18.00 -14.98 2.92
CA ARG A 62 -17.98 -14.23 1.66
C ARG A 62 -16.93 -13.11 1.69
N LEU A 63 -16.89 -12.32 2.76
CA LEU A 63 -15.97 -11.20 2.88
C LEU A 63 -14.53 -11.68 3.06
N SER A 64 -14.31 -12.79 3.79
CA SER A 64 -13.00 -13.44 3.90
C SER A 64 -12.47 -13.94 2.56
N GLN A 65 -13.33 -14.44 1.68
CA GLN A 65 -12.93 -14.79 0.31
C GLN A 65 -12.50 -13.54 -0.49
N LEU A 66 -13.26 -12.45 -0.42
CA LEU A 66 -12.95 -11.20 -1.10
C LEU A 66 -11.67 -10.54 -0.55
N SER A 67 -11.36 -10.73 0.73
CA SER A 67 -10.11 -10.19 1.32
C SER A 67 -8.83 -10.78 0.71
N ASN A 68 -8.93 -11.89 0.00
CA ASN A 68 -7.84 -12.51 -0.75
C ASN A 68 -7.67 -11.93 -2.17
N GLY A 69 -8.40 -10.89 -2.54
CA GLY A 69 -8.37 -10.29 -3.88
C GLY A 69 -6.97 -9.85 -4.33
N TRP A 70 -6.17 -9.35 -3.40
CA TRP A 70 -4.78 -8.94 -3.65
C TRP A 70 -3.91 -10.05 -4.26
N LYS A 71 -4.14 -11.33 -3.90
CA LYS A 71 -3.40 -12.48 -4.43
C LYS A 71 -3.58 -12.65 -5.95
N LYS A 72 -4.72 -12.22 -6.48
CA LYS A 72 -4.97 -12.28 -7.93
C LYS A 72 -4.10 -11.33 -8.73
N LEU A 73 -3.63 -10.27 -8.09
CA LEU A 73 -2.73 -9.29 -8.69
C LEU A 73 -1.25 -9.56 -8.38
N TYR A 74 -0.95 -10.52 -7.52
CA TYR A 74 0.43 -10.89 -7.24
C TYR A 74 1.06 -11.63 -8.42
N ASP A 75 2.06 -11.04 -9.01
CA ASP A 75 2.83 -11.62 -10.10
C ASP A 75 4.04 -12.38 -9.53
N LYS A 76 4.07 -13.70 -9.73
CA LYS A 76 5.12 -14.58 -9.20
C LYS A 76 6.48 -14.35 -9.86
N GLU A 77 6.52 -13.85 -11.09
CA GLU A 77 7.75 -13.57 -11.82
C GLU A 77 8.45 -12.34 -11.26
N THR A 78 7.73 -11.22 -11.14
CA THR A 78 8.27 -9.96 -10.60
C THR A 78 8.24 -9.91 -9.07
N ARG A 79 7.38 -10.75 -8.43
CA ARG A 79 7.07 -10.73 -7.01
C ARG A 79 6.55 -9.38 -6.53
N LEU A 80 5.71 -8.77 -7.36
CA LEU A 80 5.06 -7.49 -7.11
C LEU A 80 3.56 -7.61 -7.35
N ILE A 81 2.80 -6.70 -6.78
CA ILE A 81 1.43 -6.45 -7.21
C ILE A 81 1.48 -5.78 -8.58
N ARG A 82 0.81 -6.38 -9.54
CA ARG A 82 0.78 -5.93 -10.94
C ARG A 82 -0.68 -5.80 -11.42
N PRO A 83 -1.05 -4.68 -12.06
CA PRO A 83 -2.41 -4.51 -12.56
C PRO A 83 -2.78 -5.56 -13.60
N LYS A 84 -4.05 -5.96 -13.60
CA LYS A 84 -4.66 -6.84 -14.62
C LYS A 84 -5.80 -6.15 -15.32
N ASP A 85 -6.01 -6.51 -16.59
CA ASP A 85 -7.19 -6.13 -17.35
C ASP A 85 -8.43 -6.99 -16.96
N SER A 86 -9.59 -6.68 -17.55
CA SER A 86 -10.85 -7.42 -17.32
C SER A 86 -10.81 -8.88 -17.82
N GLN A 87 -9.85 -9.26 -18.64
CA GLN A 87 -9.63 -10.61 -19.13
C GLN A 87 -8.64 -11.42 -18.25
N GLY A 88 -8.14 -10.82 -17.15
CA GLY A 88 -7.21 -11.47 -16.22
C GLY A 88 -5.76 -11.48 -16.68
N ARG A 89 -5.40 -10.71 -17.71
CA ARG A 89 -4.04 -10.60 -18.22
C ARG A 89 -3.30 -9.49 -17.48
N PHE A 90 -2.07 -9.75 -17.05
CA PHE A 90 -1.21 -8.71 -16.51
C PHE A 90 -0.88 -7.64 -17.57
N LEU A 91 -0.80 -6.39 -17.12
CA LEU A 91 -0.45 -5.27 -17.97
C LEU A 91 0.96 -5.48 -18.55
N GLU A 92 1.10 -5.54 -19.89
CA GLU A 92 2.36 -5.85 -20.57
C GLU A 92 3.40 -4.74 -20.38
N ASP A 93 3.02 -3.49 -20.63
CA ASP A 93 3.86 -2.31 -20.41
C ASP A 93 3.87 -1.94 -18.91
N PHE A 94 4.61 -2.73 -18.12
CA PHE A 94 4.69 -2.61 -16.67
C PHE A 94 6.05 -2.06 -16.24
N ASN A 95 6.05 -0.85 -15.74
CA ASN A 95 7.16 -0.27 -15.00
C ASN A 95 6.75 -0.14 -13.52
N PRO A 96 7.43 -0.85 -12.59
CA PRO A 96 7.06 -0.86 -11.18
C PRO A 96 7.12 0.51 -10.48
N LEU A 97 7.81 1.48 -11.04
CA LEU A 97 7.89 2.86 -10.53
C LEU A 97 6.93 3.82 -11.21
N SER A 98 6.12 3.37 -12.17
CA SER A 98 5.14 4.24 -12.83
C SER A 98 3.99 4.58 -11.88
N PRO A 99 3.81 5.85 -11.47
CA PRO A 99 2.63 6.26 -10.73
C PRO A 99 1.42 6.34 -11.66
N TRP A 100 0.22 6.33 -11.07
CA TRP A 100 -1.06 6.52 -11.77
C TRP A 100 -1.44 5.42 -12.78
N LYS A 101 -0.62 4.40 -12.94
CA LYS A 101 -0.87 3.28 -13.85
C LYS A 101 -1.25 2.02 -13.07
N GLY A 102 -2.50 1.94 -12.69
CA GLY A 102 -3.06 0.92 -11.79
C GLY A 102 -2.99 1.30 -10.31
N PHE A 103 -2.24 2.34 -9.95
CA PHE A 103 -2.01 2.76 -8.57
C PHE A 103 -2.32 4.23 -8.37
N GLN A 104 -3.18 4.55 -7.44
CA GLN A 104 -3.49 5.92 -7.05
C GLN A 104 -2.39 6.43 -6.12
N GLU A 105 -1.83 7.60 -6.44
CA GLU A 105 -0.82 8.28 -5.60
C GLU A 105 0.38 7.42 -5.18
N GLY A 106 0.77 6.49 -6.04
CA GLY A 106 1.87 5.58 -5.75
C GLY A 106 2.19 4.67 -6.90
N ASN A 107 2.94 3.63 -6.63
CA ASN A 107 3.44 2.69 -7.62
C ASN A 107 3.45 1.23 -7.10
N ALA A 108 3.79 0.29 -7.95
CA ALA A 108 3.75 -1.13 -7.60
C ALA A 108 4.69 -1.51 -6.45
N ILE A 109 5.84 -0.87 -6.33
CA ILE A 109 6.80 -1.19 -5.25
C ILE A 109 6.21 -0.81 -3.90
N GLN A 110 5.61 0.37 -3.80
CA GLN A 110 4.95 0.85 -2.58
C GLN A 110 3.75 -0.02 -2.22
N TYR A 111 2.85 -0.25 -3.17
CA TYR A 111 1.61 -0.99 -2.93
C TYR A 111 1.79 -2.50 -2.73
N THR A 112 2.90 -3.09 -3.16
CA THR A 112 3.15 -4.53 -2.92
C THR A 112 3.17 -4.87 -1.43
N PHE A 113 3.57 -3.94 -0.57
CA PHE A 113 3.60 -4.13 0.87
C PHE A 113 2.30 -3.74 1.59
N TYR A 114 1.32 -3.22 0.86
CA TYR A 114 0.02 -2.84 1.44
C TYR A 114 -0.92 -4.04 1.58
N VAL A 115 -0.50 -5.01 2.39
CA VAL A 115 -1.26 -6.21 2.75
C VAL A 115 -1.24 -6.42 4.28
N PRO A 116 -1.63 -5.43 5.09
CA PRO A 116 -1.49 -5.51 6.55
C PRO A 116 -2.31 -6.64 7.18
N HIS A 117 -3.35 -7.09 6.51
CA HIS A 117 -4.27 -8.12 6.99
C HIS A 117 -3.82 -9.56 6.69
N HIS A 118 -2.87 -9.75 5.78
CA HIS A 118 -2.35 -11.07 5.39
C HIS A 118 -0.83 -11.02 5.19
N ILE A 119 -0.13 -10.36 6.12
CA ILE A 119 1.31 -10.14 6.02
C ILE A 119 2.12 -11.44 6.00
N ASP A 120 1.73 -12.40 6.81
CA ASP A 120 2.41 -13.70 6.87
C ASP A 120 2.32 -14.41 5.51
N GLU A 121 1.16 -14.36 4.86
CA GLU A 121 0.96 -14.94 3.54
C GLU A 121 1.76 -14.20 2.46
N LEU A 122 1.91 -12.88 2.56
CA LEU A 122 2.77 -12.13 1.65
C LEU A 122 4.24 -12.52 1.83
N ILE A 123 4.71 -12.66 3.07
CA ILE A 123 6.06 -13.10 3.39
C ILE A 123 6.33 -14.50 2.81
N ASP A 124 5.39 -15.43 2.98
CA ASP A 124 5.49 -16.79 2.44
C ASP A 124 5.56 -16.80 0.91
N LEU A 125 4.73 -15.99 0.24
CA LEU A 125 4.71 -15.88 -1.22
C LEU A 125 5.99 -15.28 -1.81
N VAL A 126 6.53 -14.27 -1.16
CA VAL A 126 7.78 -13.59 -1.58
C VAL A 126 9.00 -14.43 -1.24
N GLY A 127 8.95 -15.13 -0.10
CA GLY A 127 10.07 -15.79 0.57
C GLY A 127 10.71 -14.82 1.59
N PRO A 128 10.89 -15.24 2.85
CA PRO A 128 11.28 -14.34 3.96
C PRO A 128 12.62 -13.63 3.75
N GLU A 129 13.61 -14.30 3.17
CA GLU A 129 14.91 -13.66 2.89
C GLU A 129 14.80 -12.57 1.81
N ILE A 130 14.08 -12.87 0.72
CA ILE A 130 13.86 -11.91 -0.36
C ILE A 130 13.00 -10.76 0.12
N PHE A 131 11.97 -11.04 0.92
CA PHE A 131 11.13 -10.03 1.54
C PHE A 131 11.97 -9.04 2.36
N ASN A 132 12.79 -9.55 3.29
CA ASN A 132 13.65 -8.71 4.14
C ASN A 132 14.67 -7.91 3.33
N THR A 133 15.37 -8.56 2.38
CA THR A 133 16.38 -7.89 1.55
C THR A 133 15.76 -6.78 0.71
N ARG A 134 14.61 -7.05 0.09
CA ARG A 134 13.90 -6.06 -0.71
C ARG A 134 13.42 -4.90 0.14
N LEU A 135 12.83 -5.19 1.28
CA LEU A 135 12.30 -4.16 2.18
C LEU A 135 13.42 -3.27 2.75
N ASP A 136 14.55 -3.85 3.19
CA ASP A 136 15.70 -3.07 3.65
C ASP A 136 16.30 -2.21 2.52
N SER A 137 16.39 -2.76 1.29
CA SER A 137 16.84 -2.01 0.12
C SER A 137 15.92 -0.81 -0.22
N ILE A 138 14.60 -0.98 -0.08
CA ILE A 138 13.62 0.09 -0.27
C ILE A 138 13.90 1.25 0.68
N PHE A 139 14.13 0.98 1.95
CA PHE A 139 14.45 2.02 2.94
C PHE A 139 15.81 2.66 2.68
N MET A 140 16.86 1.88 2.39
CA MET A 140 18.18 2.43 2.04
C MET A 140 18.13 3.36 0.82
N LEU A 141 17.33 3.02 -0.19
CA LEU A 141 17.20 3.84 -1.39
C LEU A 141 16.38 5.10 -1.14
N SER A 142 15.29 5.00 -0.37
CA SER A 142 14.40 6.12 -0.10
C SER A 142 14.97 7.11 0.91
N GLN A 143 15.90 6.70 1.76
CA GLN A 143 16.60 7.60 2.69
C GLN A 143 17.29 8.76 1.94
N LYS A 144 17.83 8.51 0.74
CA LYS A 144 18.45 9.54 -0.12
C LYS A 144 17.48 10.63 -0.56
N SER A 145 16.19 10.36 -0.56
CA SER A 145 15.10 11.30 -0.87
C SER A 145 14.27 11.64 0.37
N ILE A 146 14.88 11.53 1.55
CA ILE A 146 14.21 11.82 2.84
C ILE A 146 12.90 11.03 2.92
N PHE A 147 12.98 9.72 2.65
CA PHE A 147 11.84 8.80 2.69
C PHE A 147 10.63 9.25 1.84
N GLY A 148 10.90 9.89 0.69
CA GLY A 148 9.89 10.40 -0.23
C GLY A 148 9.45 11.84 0.02
N GLY A 149 9.87 12.46 1.13
CA GLY A 149 9.55 13.86 1.46
C GLY A 149 10.28 14.87 0.56
N GLY A 150 11.46 14.50 0.04
CA GLY A 150 12.25 15.39 -0.81
C GLY A 150 12.85 16.59 -0.04
N THR A 151 13.23 17.62 -0.77
CA THR A 151 13.83 18.85 -0.24
C THR A 151 12.97 20.10 -0.48
N GLU A 152 11.83 19.94 -1.14
CA GLU A 152 10.87 20.99 -1.44
C GLU A 152 9.46 20.52 -1.09
N VAL A 153 8.57 21.44 -0.73
CA VAL A 153 7.19 21.12 -0.44
C VAL A 153 6.48 20.79 -1.76
N ASP A 154 6.24 19.52 -1.99
CA ASP A 154 5.53 19.01 -3.17
C ASP A 154 4.67 17.80 -2.76
N ALA A 155 3.35 17.95 -2.81
CA ALA A 155 2.38 16.89 -2.53
C ALA A 155 2.58 15.62 -3.39
N PHE A 156 3.30 15.73 -4.52
CA PHE A 156 3.60 14.62 -5.42
C PHE A 156 5.04 14.08 -5.30
N ALA A 157 5.85 14.57 -4.36
CA ALA A 157 7.27 14.21 -4.21
C ALA A 157 7.43 12.73 -4.06
N GLY A 158 6.84 11.95 -3.43
CA GLY A 158 7.10 10.52 -3.23
C GLY A 158 6.54 9.56 -4.28
N LEU A 159 5.83 10.04 -5.31
CA LEU A 159 5.09 9.15 -6.24
C LEU A 159 5.98 8.19 -7.03
N LYS A 160 7.18 8.61 -7.39
CA LYS A 160 8.15 7.84 -8.17
C LYS A 160 9.25 7.20 -7.33
N THR A 161 9.21 7.38 -6.02
CA THR A 161 10.17 6.77 -5.10
C THR A 161 9.78 5.33 -4.76
N VAL A 162 10.72 4.56 -4.25
CA VAL A 162 10.46 3.18 -3.83
C VAL A 162 9.70 3.09 -2.50
N TYR A 163 9.69 4.16 -1.71
CA TYR A 163 8.92 4.33 -0.47
C TYR A 163 8.57 5.80 -0.29
N ASN A 164 7.36 6.08 0.14
CA ASN A 164 6.88 7.43 0.43
C ASN A 164 6.23 7.45 1.82
N HIS A 165 6.94 7.99 2.80
CA HIS A 165 6.43 8.07 4.17
C HIS A 165 5.23 9.01 4.30
N GLY A 166 5.14 10.02 3.45
CA GLY A 166 4.02 10.96 3.43
C GLY A 166 2.70 10.39 2.90
N ASN A 167 2.70 9.16 2.35
CA ASN A 167 1.49 8.56 1.81
C ASN A 167 0.99 7.41 2.69
N GLN A 168 -0.29 7.44 3.05
CA GLN A 168 -0.95 6.55 3.99
C GLN A 168 -0.72 5.05 3.75
N PRO A 169 -0.76 4.52 2.51
CA PRO A 169 -0.50 3.11 2.27
C PRO A 169 0.88 2.63 2.72
N ASN A 170 1.83 3.55 2.97
CA ASN A 170 3.20 3.22 3.32
C ASN A 170 3.51 3.29 4.83
N LEU A 171 2.66 3.91 5.63
CA LEU A 171 2.94 4.20 7.05
C LEU A 171 3.25 2.95 7.91
N HIS A 172 2.68 1.80 7.56
CA HIS A 172 2.89 0.55 8.29
C HIS A 172 4.14 -0.22 7.82
N ILE A 173 4.72 0.12 6.66
CA ILE A 173 5.74 -0.70 6.00
C ILE A 173 7.02 -0.86 6.85
N SER A 174 7.44 0.18 7.57
CA SER A 174 8.61 0.11 8.45
C SER A 174 8.48 -0.91 9.60
N TRP A 175 7.25 -1.32 9.92
CA TRP A 175 6.96 -2.29 10.97
C TRP A 175 6.95 -3.74 10.49
N LEU A 176 6.96 -3.99 9.18
CA LEU A 176 6.79 -5.32 8.60
C LEU A 176 7.93 -6.28 8.93
N PHE A 177 9.11 -5.78 9.26
CA PHE A 177 10.23 -6.61 9.71
C PHE A 177 9.96 -7.37 11.02
N ASN A 178 9.00 -6.90 11.83
CA ASN A 178 8.58 -7.59 13.05
C ASN A 178 7.94 -8.95 12.73
N PHE A 179 7.24 -9.05 11.59
CA PHE A 179 6.59 -10.27 11.13
C PHE A 179 7.54 -11.21 10.38
N SER A 180 8.66 -10.69 9.89
CA SER A 180 9.65 -11.46 9.10
C SER A 180 10.92 -11.85 9.89
N GLY A 181 10.90 -11.74 11.22
CA GLY A 181 11.98 -12.16 12.11
C GLY A 181 13.19 -11.21 12.16
N LYS A 182 13.03 -9.95 11.73
CA LYS A 182 14.09 -8.92 11.74
C LYS A 182 13.66 -7.64 12.48
N PRO A 183 13.14 -7.71 13.72
CA PRO A 183 12.60 -6.55 14.42
C PRO A 183 13.61 -5.40 14.60
N TYR A 184 14.91 -5.70 14.66
CA TYR A 184 15.95 -4.67 14.73
C TYR A 184 15.99 -3.76 13.48
N LEU A 185 15.54 -4.25 12.31
CA LEU A 185 15.40 -3.43 11.11
C LEU A 185 14.19 -2.49 11.20
N SER A 186 13.09 -2.91 11.83
CA SER A 186 12.01 -2.00 12.18
C SER A 186 12.51 -0.86 13.06
N GLN A 187 13.24 -1.18 14.14
CA GLN A 187 13.81 -0.16 15.03
C GLN A 187 14.74 0.81 14.29
N LYS A 188 15.63 0.27 13.45
CA LYS A 188 16.54 1.09 12.61
C LYS A 188 15.78 2.07 11.73
N TRP A 189 14.83 1.56 10.93
CA TRP A 189 14.16 2.39 9.93
C TRP A 189 13.12 3.34 10.50
N VAL A 190 12.41 2.92 11.55
CA VAL A 190 11.51 3.81 12.30
C VAL A 190 12.29 4.97 12.89
N ARG A 191 13.47 4.74 13.49
CA ARG A 191 14.33 5.80 14.02
C ARG A 191 14.84 6.73 12.92
N ALA A 192 15.31 6.17 11.81
CA ALA A 192 15.80 6.99 10.68
C ALA A 192 14.69 7.88 10.09
N ILE A 193 13.47 7.36 9.96
CA ILE A 193 12.32 8.16 9.51
C ILE A 193 12.01 9.28 10.49
N LEU A 194 12.00 8.99 11.80
CA LEU A 194 11.77 10.02 12.82
C LEU A 194 12.79 11.16 12.74
N ASP A 195 14.06 10.80 12.58
CA ASP A 195 15.16 11.76 12.64
C ASP A 195 15.30 12.58 11.35
N GLU A 196 14.85 12.05 10.20
CA GLU A 196 15.12 12.66 8.89
C GLU A 196 13.86 13.21 8.20
N PHE A 197 12.70 12.55 8.33
CA PHE A 197 11.46 12.99 7.67
C PHE A 197 10.73 14.07 8.45
N TYR A 198 10.80 14.03 9.78
CA TYR A 198 10.17 15.02 10.66
C TYR A 198 11.17 16.08 11.11
N GLY A 199 10.73 17.33 11.27
CA GLY A 199 11.60 18.41 11.69
C GLY A 199 10.85 19.71 11.99
N LEU A 200 11.59 20.74 12.43
CA LEU A 200 11.03 22.03 12.84
C LEU A 200 11.52 23.21 11.98
N GLU A 201 12.45 22.97 11.08
CA GLU A 201 13.12 24.02 10.30
C GLU A 201 13.01 23.77 8.79
N GLY A 202 13.09 24.82 7.99
CA GLY A 202 13.05 24.77 6.54
C GLY A 202 11.73 24.20 6.01
N ILE A 203 11.83 23.23 5.12
CA ILE A 203 10.68 22.52 4.56
C ILE A 203 9.86 21.81 5.66
N HIS A 204 10.48 21.47 6.78
CA HIS A 204 9.85 20.83 7.93
C HIS A 204 9.27 21.81 8.96
N GLY A 205 9.16 23.10 8.63
CA GLY A 205 8.66 24.12 9.55
C GLY A 205 7.25 23.86 10.11
N TYR A 206 6.50 22.97 9.50
CA TYR A 206 5.22 22.46 10.00
C TYR A 206 5.29 21.00 10.48
N GLY A 207 6.50 20.43 10.65
CA GLY A 207 6.73 19.12 11.25
C GLY A 207 7.11 18.00 10.28
N TYR A 208 6.80 18.13 8.99
CA TYR A 208 7.06 17.11 7.95
C TYR A 208 7.04 17.74 6.55
N GLY A 209 7.63 17.04 5.58
CA GLY A 209 7.84 17.56 4.22
C GLY A 209 6.69 17.33 3.23
N GLN A 210 5.52 16.90 3.67
CA GLN A 210 4.36 16.58 2.82
C GLN A 210 3.03 16.98 3.46
N ASP A 211 1.94 16.89 2.69
CA ASP A 211 0.60 17.15 3.20
C ASP A 211 0.22 16.18 4.32
N GLU A 212 -0.37 16.72 5.36
CA GLU A 212 -0.95 15.93 6.45
C GLU A 212 -2.40 15.57 6.12
N ASP A 213 -2.65 14.29 5.94
CA ASP A 213 -4.00 13.79 5.70
C ASP A 213 -4.62 13.21 6.97
N GLN A 214 -5.63 13.90 7.51
CA GLN A 214 -6.45 13.43 8.63
C GLN A 214 -5.67 13.17 9.93
N GLY A 215 -4.52 13.81 10.12
CA GLY A 215 -3.68 13.65 11.32
C GLY A 215 -2.85 12.37 11.36
N GLN A 216 -2.71 11.65 10.25
CA GLN A 216 -2.02 10.35 10.23
C GLN A 216 -0.52 10.44 10.45
N LEU A 217 0.16 11.42 9.84
CA LEU A 217 1.61 11.62 10.03
C LEU A 217 1.91 12.04 11.47
N GLY A 218 1.14 12.96 12.02
CA GLY A 218 1.23 13.36 13.43
C GLY A 218 0.94 12.20 14.38
N ALA A 219 -0.08 11.39 14.10
CA ALA A 219 -0.40 10.22 14.90
C ALA A 219 0.70 9.16 14.85
N TRP A 220 1.31 8.93 13.67
CA TRP A 220 2.45 8.02 13.52
C TRP A 220 3.63 8.50 14.36
N TYR A 221 4.00 9.79 14.29
CA TYR A 221 5.05 10.37 15.11
C TYR A 221 4.77 10.20 16.61
N LEU A 222 3.56 10.54 17.07
CA LEU A 222 3.16 10.43 18.47
C LEU A 222 3.17 8.98 18.98
N SER A 223 2.83 8.01 18.14
CA SER A 223 2.83 6.59 18.52
C SER A 223 4.23 6.08 18.91
N LEU A 224 5.29 6.80 18.51
CA LEU A 224 6.69 6.41 18.71
C LEU A 224 7.36 7.07 19.91
N ILE A 225 6.69 8.00 20.59
CA ILE A 225 7.25 8.71 21.75
C ILE A 225 7.60 7.75 22.89
N HIS A 226 6.94 6.60 22.95
CA HIS A 226 7.10 5.60 24.01
C HIS A 226 7.81 4.31 23.58
N ILE A 227 8.48 4.30 22.42
CA ILE A 227 9.21 3.13 21.92
C ILE A 227 10.72 3.29 22.08
#